data_b0f64b4e7a9291e58c1951b7f01cd8da
#
_entry.id   b0f64b4e7a9291e58c1951b7f01cd8da
#
_cell.length_a   1.000
_cell.length_b   1.000
_cell.length_c   1.000
_cell.angle_alpha   90.00
_cell.angle_beta   90.00
_cell.angle_gamma   90.00
#
_symmetry.space_group_name_H-M   'P 1'
#
loop_
_entity.id
_entity.type
_entity.pdbx_description
1 polymer ?
#
loop_
_entity_poly.entity_id
_entity_poly.type
_entity_poly.pdbx_seq_one_letter_code
_entity_poly.pdbx_strand_id
1 'polypeptide(L)'
;DFDPEYVDEETEAFIRFDDGGRGEFHFGYVHGFIDCRAAEREGKPAVEWSWDGNDAHHSAMGRGRAALEEDGQLSGVISIHQGDEWAFRAKKWPGGKPGKPTGMFVIEDRKAERIR
;
A
#
# COMPACT_ATOMS: atom_id res chain seq x y z
N ASP A 1 -19.06 -9.96 15.89
CA ASP A 1 -18.64 -9.80 15.70
C ASP A 1 -17.61 -9.81 15.78
N PHE A 2 -17.05 -10.24 15.73
CA PHE A 2 -16.24 -9.90 15.74
C PHE A 2 -16.37 -9.30 15.56
N ASP A 3 -16.35 -9.78 15.56
CA ASP A 3 -16.82 -8.68 15.37
C ASP A 3 -16.43 -7.94 14.17
N PRO A 4 -17.25 -7.83 13.26
CA PRO A 4 -16.94 -7.15 12.03
C PRO A 4 -16.73 -5.70 12.22
N GLU A 5 -17.41 -5.12 13.11
CA GLU A 5 -17.19 -3.71 13.25
C GLU A 5 -15.83 -3.49 13.82
N TYR A 6 -15.31 -4.46 14.48
CA TYR A 6 -13.96 -4.35 14.94
C TYR A 6 -13.08 -4.11 13.73
N VAL A 7 -13.33 -4.84 12.68
CA VAL A 7 -12.56 -4.66 11.49
C VAL A 7 -12.77 -3.29 10.91
N ASP A 8 -13.98 -2.84 10.93
CA ASP A 8 -14.25 -1.53 10.38
C ASP A 8 -13.61 -0.46 11.17
N GLU A 9 -13.63 -0.60 12.46
CA GLU A 9 -13.04 0.40 13.26
C GLU A 9 -11.60 0.44 13.02
N GLU A 10 -11.01 -0.70 12.74
CA GLU A 10 -9.64 -0.73 12.46
C GLU A 10 -9.33 -0.02 11.23
N THR A 11 -10.33 0.43 10.55
CA THR A 11 -10.07 1.12 9.34
C THR A 11 -9.82 0.15 8.24
N GLU A 12 -10.35 0.40 7.13
CA GLU A 12 -10.07 -0.40 5.97
C GLU A 12 -8.60 -0.28 5.66
N ALA A 13 -8.06 -1.34 5.12
CA ALA A 13 -6.68 -1.28 4.65
C ALA A 13 -6.61 -0.32 3.48
N PHE A 14 -5.61 0.56 3.50
CA PHE A 14 -5.48 1.53 2.44
C PHE A 14 -4.02 1.87 2.17
N ILE A 15 -3.78 2.46 1.03
CA ILE A 15 -2.50 3.03 0.72
C ILE A 15 -2.74 4.31 -0.06
N ARG A 16 -2.02 5.36 0.29
CA ARG A 16 -2.21 6.68 -0.31
C ARG A 16 -0.86 7.23 -0.74
N PHE A 17 -0.83 7.76 -1.93
CA PHE A 17 0.36 8.42 -2.45
C PHE A 17 0.00 9.84 -2.81
N ASP A 18 0.67 10.80 -2.18
CA ASP A 18 0.40 12.20 -2.43
C ASP A 18 1.31 12.73 -3.52
N ASP A 19 0.89 13.79 -4.16
CA ASP A 19 1.68 14.38 -5.24
C ASP A 19 3.07 14.82 -4.80
N GLY A 20 3.21 15.15 -3.54
CA GLY A 20 4.49 15.65 -3.06
C GLY A 20 5.52 14.57 -2.71
N GLY A 21 5.26 13.32 -3.05
CA GLY A 21 6.21 12.26 -2.76
C GLY A 21 6.05 11.66 -1.39
N ARG A 22 4.96 11.95 -0.71
CA ARG A 22 4.69 11.41 0.61
C ARG A 22 3.47 10.54 0.55
N GLY A 23 3.24 9.75 1.55
CA GLY A 23 2.06 8.94 1.61
C GLY A 23 1.95 8.20 2.91
N GLU A 24 1.03 7.26 2.93
CA GLU A 24 0.73 6.54 4.15
C GLU A 24 0.00 5.27 3.80
N PHE A 25 0.21 4.22 4.56
CA PHE A 25 -0.61 3.02 4.38
C PHE A 25 -0.92 2.41 5.73
N HIS A 26 -1.95 1.60 5.72
CA HIS A 26 -2.36 0.92 6.93
C HIS A 26 -3.05 -0.37 6.56
N PHE A 27 -2.61 -1.47 7.12
CA PHE A 27 -3.35 -2.72 7.02
C PHE A 27 -2.97 -3.57 8.22
N GLY A 28 -3.99 -4.19 8.80
CA GLY A 28 -3.75 -4.98 9.99
C GLY A 28 -3.14 -4.13 11.07
N TYR A 29 -2.04 -4.57 11.59
CA TYR A 29 -1.32 -3.83 12.63
C TYR A 29 -0.17 -3.00 12.07
N VAL A 30 -0.02 -2.98 10.76
CA VAL A 30 1.10 -2.27 10.15
C VAL A 30 0.64 -0.91 9.68
N HIS A 31 1.38 0.10 10.07
CA HIS A 31 1.08 1.47 9.69
C HIS A 31 2.39 2.11 9.25
N GLY A 32 2.45 2.66 8.06
CA GLY A 32 3.68 3.22 7.55
C GLY A 32 3.49 4.57 6.91
N PHE A 33 4.53 5.40 7.04
CA PHE A 33 4.59 6.68 6.36
C PHE A 33 5.54 6.50 5.19
N ILE A 34 5.12 6.97 4.05
CA ILE A 34 5.75 6.66 2.77
C ILE A 34 6.52 7.85 2.22
N ASP A 35 7.69 7.54 1.62
CA ASP A 35 8.44 8.50 0.83
C ASP A 35 8.54 7.85 -0.54
N CYS A 36 7.84 8.38 -1.52
CA CYS A 36 7.70 7.70 -2.79
C CYS A 36 8.16 8.54 -3.96
N ARG A 37 8.37 7.86 -5.07
CA ARG A 37 8.76 8.50 -6.31
C ARG A 37 8.09 7.78 -7.46
N ALA A 38 7.85 8.54 -8.52
CA ALA A 38 7.25 7.97 -9.71
C ALA A 38 8.24 7.04 -10.39
N ALA A 39 7.71 6.04 -11.05
CA ALA A 39 8.52 5.06 -11.76
C ALA A 39 7.71 4.55 -12.93
N GLU A 40 8.28 3.65 -13.67
CA GLU A 40 7.60 3.04 -14.77
C GLU A 40 7.99 1.57 -14.77
N ARG A 41 7.03 0.71 -15.04
CA ARG A 41 7.31 -0.71 -15.03
C ARG A 41 6.59 -1.36 -16.19
N GLU A 42 7.36 -1.87 -17.12
CA GLU A 42 6.78 -2.54 -18.29
C GLU A 42 5.77 -1.65 -19.00
N GLY A 43 6.09 -0.37 -19.12
CA GLY A 43 5.21 0.55 -19.80
C GLY A 43 4.05 1.07 -18.98
N LYS A 44 3.95 0.70 -17.73
CA LYS A 44 2.86 1.13 -16.87
C LYS A 44 3.33 2.15 -15.87
N PRO A 45 2.48 3.14 -15.54
CA PRO A 45 2.82 4.05 -14.47
C PRO A 45 3.01 3.26 -13.18
N ALA A 46 4.02 3.62 -12.43
CA ALA A 46 4.33 2.87 -11.22
C ALA A 46 4.86 3.82 -10.17
N VAL A 47 5.00 3.31 -8.96
CA VAL A 47 5.53 4.08 -7.87
C VAL A 47 6.40 3.15 -7.03
N GLU A 48 7.49 3.70 -6.53
CA GLU A 48 8.38 2.97 -5.63
C GLU A 48 8.54 3.81 -4.38
N TRP A 49 8.70 3.16 -3.26
CA TRP A 49 8.78 3.91 -2.01
C TRP A 49 9.58 3.17 -0.95
N SER A 50 10.00 3.97 0.03
CA SER A 50 10.44 3.45 1.30
C SER A 50 9.42 3.90 2.33
N TRP A 51 9.39 3.25 3.45
CA TRP A 51 8.45 3.62 4.49
C TRP A 51 9.01 3.31 5.86
N ASP A 52 8.50 4.02 6.87
CA ASP A 52 8.78 3.66 8.24
C ASP A 52 7.51 3.89 9.04
N GLY A 53 7.41 3.20 10.14
CA GLY A 53 6.23 3.26 10.97
C GLY A 53 6.31 2.19 12.03
N ASN A 54 5.26 1.41 12.15
CA ASN A 54 5.27 0.36 13.14
C ASN A 54 4.39 -0.81 12.73
N ASP A 55 4.63 -1.91 13.41
CA ASP A 55 3.87 -3.13 13.25
C ASP A 55 3.46 -3.47 14.68
N ALA A 56 2.21 -3.21 15.00
CA ALA A 56 1.70 -3.29 16.35
C ALA A 56 2.49 -2.31 17.22
N HIS A 57 3.25 -2.81 18.15
CA HIS A 57 4.01 -1.94 19.06
C HIS A 57 5.49 -1.83 18.71
N HIS A 58 5.87 -2.40 17.60
CA HIS A 58 7.28 -2.44 17.24
C HIS A 58 7.56 -1.53 16.06
N SER A 59 8.68 -0.82 16.12
CA SER A 59 9.09 -0.01 14.98
C SER A 59 9.33 -0.92 13.78
N ALA A 60 9.00 -0.44 12.62
CA ALA A 60 9.19 -1.19 11.40
C ALA A 60 9.51 -0.25 10.26
N MET A 61 10.15 -0.76 9.24
CA MET A 61 10.47 0.02 8.07
C MET A 61 10.64 -0.93 6.91
N GLY A 62 10.60 -0.39 5.71
CA GLY A 62 10.75 -1.25 4.55
C GLY A 62 10.62 -0.48 3.26
N ARG A 63 10.23 -1.20 2.24
CA ARG A 63 10.10 -0.66 0.91
C ARG A 63 8.84 -1.18 0.27
N GLY A 64 8.54 -0.64 -0.90
CA GLY A 64 7.43 -1.15 -1.65
C GLY A 64 7.46 -0.64 -3.07
N ARG A 65 6.63 -1.24 -3.88
CA ARG A 65 6.46 -0.83 -5.25
C ARG A 65 5.09 -1.27 -5.71
N ALA A 66 4.56 -0.53 -6.67
CA ALA A 66 3.27 -0.89 -7.23
C ALA A 66 3.15 -0.33 -8.63
N ALA A 67 2.35 -0.96 -9.45
CA ALA A 67 2.10 -0.49 -10.79
C ALA A 67 0.60 -0.34 -10.98
N LEU A 68 0.23 0.63 -11.82
CA LEU A 68 -1.16 0.86 -12.14
C LEU A 68 -1.52 -0.02 -13.31
N GLU A 69 -2.48 -0.91 -13.09
CA GLU A 69 -2.89 -1.85 -14.12
C GLU A 69 -3.90 -1.19 -15.06
N GLU A 70 -4.18 -1.87 -16.17
CA GLU A 70 -5.06 -1.31 -17.17
C GLU A 70 -6.46 -1.08 -16.65
N ASP A 71 -6.88 -1.84 -15.69
CA ASP A 71 -8.23 -1.68 -15.14
C ASP A 71 -8.28 -0.60 -14.06
N GLY A 72 -7.17 0.09 -13.84
CA GLY A 72 -7.14 1.16 -12.86
C GLY A 72 -6.81 0.72 -11.46
N GLN A 73 -6.60 -0.55 -11.25
CA GLN A 73 -6.22 -1.04 -9.93
C GLN A 73 -4.72 -0.95 -9.76
N LEU A 74 -4.29 -0.88 -8.53
CA LEU A 74 -2.89 -0.84 -8.20
C LEU A 74 -2.48 -2.22 -7.71
N SER A 75 -1.38 -2.72 -8.23
CA SER A 75 -0.91 -4.04 -7.87
C SER A 75 0.54 -3.92 -7.45
N GLY A 76 0.89 -4.44 -6.30
CA GLY A 76 2.24 -4.26 -5.84
C GLY A 76 2.63 -5.12 -4.67
N VAL A 77 3.72 -4.72 -4.04
CA VAL A 77 4.32 -5.46 -2.94
C VAL A 77 4.79 -4.48 -1.89
N ILE A 78 4.57 -4.80 -0.63
CA ILE A 78 5.09 -4.06 0.49
C ILE A 78 5.99 -4.99 1.26
N SER A 79 7.22 -4.56 1.53
CA SER A 79 8.20 -5.38 2.24
C SER A 79 8.56 -4.74 3.57
N ILE A 80 8.74 -5.56 4.58
CA ILE A 80 9.29 -5.12 5.85
C ILE A 80 10.74 -5.54 5.87
N HIS A 81 11.61 -4.61 6.25
CA HIS A 81 13.04 -4.87 6.32
C HIS A 81 13.30 -6.10 7.20
N GLN A 82 13.95 -7.10 6.62
CA GLN A 82 14.26 -8.33 7.32
C GLN A 82 13.00 -9.05 7.82
N GLY A 83 11.89 -8.83 7.16
CA GLY A 83 10.66 -9.45 7.58
C GLY A 83 9.86 -9.94 6.39
N ASP A 84 8.56 -9.92 6.55
CA ASP A 84 7.66 -10.47 5.56
C ASP A 84 7.49 -9.55 4.37
N GLU A 85 6.94 -10.10 3.34
CA GLU A 85 6.62 -9.35 2.15
C GLU A 85 5.17 -9.67 1.80
N TRP A 86 4.40 -8.66 1.45
CA TRP A 86 3.00 -8.84 1.10
C TRP A 86 2.73 -8.35 -0.29
N ALA A 87 2.15 -9.20 -1.12
CA ALA A 87 1.60 -8.77 -2.38
C ALA A 87 0.22 -8.20 -2.10
N PHE A 88 -0.15 -7.16 -2.80
CA PHE A 88 -1.44 -6.55 -2.57
C PHE A 88 -2.05 -6.06 -3.88
N ARG A 89 -3.35 -5.86 -3.82
CA ARG A 89 -4.10 -5.26 -4.91
C ARG A 89 -5.02 -4.23 -4.30
N ALA A 90 -5.10 -3.07 -4.90
CA ALA A 90 -5.88 -1.99 -4.32
C ALA A 90 -6.68 -1.30 -5.40
N LYS A 91 -7.84 -0.79 -5.01
CA LYS A 91 -8.77 -0.16 -5.90
C LYS A 91 -8.81 1.33 -5.60
N LYS A 92 -8.84 2.16 -6.63
CA LYS A 92 -8.86 3.58 -6.45
C LYS A 92 -10.09 3.98 -5.65
N TRP A 93 -9.88 4.87 -4.70
CA TRP A 93 -10.99 5.39 -3.90
C TRP A 93 -11.92 6.17 -4.83
N PRO A 94 -13.21 6.02 -4.68
CA PRO A 94 -14.15 6.73 -5.55
C PRO A 94 -13.89 8.21 -5.55
N GLY A 95 -13.90 8.81 -6.72
CA GLY A 95 -13.65 10.22 -6.83
C GLY A 95 -12.22 10.56 -7.14
N GLY A 96 -11.33 9.57 -7.10
CA GLY A 96 -9.95 9.82 -7.44
C GLY A 96 -9.79 9.99 -8.95
N LYS A 97 -8.68 10.58 -9.33
CA LYS A 97 -8.40 10.79 -10.74
C LYS A 97 -7.86 9.53 -11.36
N PRO A 98 -8.44 9.06 -12.44
CA PRO A 98 -7.93 7.85 -13.07
C PRO A 98 -6.62 8.13 -13.78
N GLY A 99 -5.88 7.08 -14.02
CA GLY A 99 -4.69 7.19 -14.84
C GLY A 99 -3.42 7.57 -14.12
N LYS A 100 -3.49 7.78 -12.81
CA LYS A 100 -2.31 8.13 -12.03
C LYS A 100 -2.18 7.23 -10.82
N PRO A 101 -0.97 6.84 -10.46
CA PRO A 101 -0.79 6.03 -9.25
C PRO A 101 -0.73 6.87 -7.99
N THR A 102 -1.34 8.08 -8.02
CA THR A 102 -1.41 8.91 -6.83
C THR A 102 -2.85 8.95 -6.36
N GLY A 103 -3.04 9.34 -5.11
CA GLY A 103 -4.35 9.37 -4.50
C GLY A 103 -4.50 8.21 -3.56
N MET A 104 -5.72 7.96 -3.14
CA MET A 104 -6.00 6.95 -2.14
C MET A 104 -6.54 5.70 -2.80
N PHE A 105 -6.04 4.57 -2.34
CA PHE A 105 -6.48 3.27 -2.83
C PHE A 105 -6.88 2.43 -1.64
N VAL A 106 -7.93 1.66 -1.80
CA VAL A 106 -8.37 0.71 -0.78
C VAL A 106 -7.78 -0.64 -1.12
N ILE A 107 -7.08 -1.22 -0.18
CA ILE A 107 -6.44 -2.51 -0.39
C ILE A 107 -7.50 -3.58 -0.24
N GLU A 108 -7.78 -4.27 -1.33
CA GLU A 108 -8.84 -5.27 -1.34
C GLU A 108 -8.32 -6.68 -1.19
N ASP A 109 -7.06 -6.87 -1.52
CA ASP A 109 -6.52 -8.20 -1.51
C ASP A 109 -5.07 -8.11 -1.10
N ARG A 110 -4.66 -8.90 -0.13
CA ARG A 110 -3.27 -8.96 0.24
C ARG A 110 -2.93 -10.37 0.65
N LYS A 111 -1.70 -10.71 0.37
CA LYS A 111 -1.27 -12.05 0.59
C LYS A 111 0.16 -12.01 1.07
N ALA A 112 0.38 -12.61 2.21
CA ALA A 112 1.72 -12.66 2.75
C ALA A 112 2.55 -13.65 1.96
N GLU A 113 3.77 -13.25 1.65
CA GLU A 113 4.69 -14.12 0.97
C GLU A 113 6.02 -14.03 1.70
N ARG A 114 6.61 -15.15 1.88
CA ARG A 114 7.88 -15.19 2.55
C ARG A 114 8.93 -15.57 1.55
N ILE A 115 9.87 -14.68 1.39
CA ILE A 115 10.94 -14.92 0.46
C ILE A 115 12.18 -15.21 1.26
N ARG A 116 12.71 -16.36 1.10
CA ARG A 116 13.87 -16.78 1.88
C ARG A 116 15.02 -17.09 0.99
#